data_3846c1d8d5a212192af0c9d69ac9b230
#
_entry.id   3846c1d8d5a212192af0c9d69ac9b230
#
_cell.length_a   1.000
_cell.length_b   1.000
_cell.length_c   1.000
_cell.angle_alpha   90.00
_cell.angle_beta   90.00
_cell.angle_gamma   90.00
#
_symmetry.space_group_name_H-M   'P 1'
#
loop_
_entity.id
_entity.type
_entity.pdbx_description
1 polymer ?
#
loop_
_entity_poly.entity_id
_entity_poly.type
_entity_poly.pdbx_seq_one_letter_code
_entity_poly.pdbx_strand_id
1 'polypeptide(L)' 'SDVCSSDLDSMLKMAEMIGIHIVHLEVREGNGTARRLYERLGFKEDGLRKNYYTDPTENAVLMTKMQE' A
#
# COMPACT_ATOMS: atom_id res chain seq x y z
N SER A 1 10.11 5.32 9.26
CA SER A 1 10.85 5.95 8.23
C SER A 1 10.14 5.86 6.92
N ASP A 2 10.55 6.67 6.07
CA ASP A 2 9.89 6.78 4.80
C ASP A 2 10.18 5.61 3.92
N VAL A 3 9.15 4.88 3.64
CA VAL A 3 9.25 3.91 2.58
C VAL A 3 9.41 4.73 1.31
N CYS A 4 10.57 4.69 0.76
CA CYS A 4 10.81 5.41 -0.46
C CYS A 4 9.96 4.82 -1.56
N SER A 5 9.44 5.68 -2.42
CA SER A 5 8.71 5.20 -3.58
C SER A 5 9.60 4.28 -4.44
N SER A 6 10.92 4.44 -4.36
CA SER A 6 11.83 3.55 -5.09
C SER A 6 11.78 2.12 -4.58
N ASP A 7 11.58 1.92 -3.28
CA ASP A 7 11.44 0.57 -2.73
C ASP A 7 10.16 -0.09 -3.23
N LEU A 8 9.09 0.68 -3.29
CA LEU A 8 7.83 0.16 -3.80
C LEU A 8 7.93 -0.19 -5.27
N ASP A 9 8.59 0.65 -6.06
CA ASP A 9 8.81 0.38 -7.47
C ASP A 9 9.59 -0.91 -7.67
N SER A 10 10.61 -1.15 -6.85
CA SER A 10 11.38 -2.38 -6.91
C SER A 10 10.52 -3.60 -6.60
N MET A 11 9.67 -3.49 -5.59
CA MET A 11 8.75 -4.57 -5.25
C MET A 11 7.80 -4.87 -6.39
N LEU A 12 7.25 -3.85 -7.02
CA LEU A 12 6.32 -4.02 -8.12
C LEU A 12 6.98 -4.67 -9.32
N LYS A 13 8.22 -4.29 -9.62
CA LYS A 13 8.97 -4.89 -10.72
C LYS A 13 9.27 -6.36 -10.45
N MET A 14 9.67 -6.69 -9.24
CA MET A 14 9.91 -8.07 -8.87
C MET A 14 8.64 -8.90 -8.96
N ALA A 15 7.51 -8.34 -8.54
CA ALA A 15 6.23 -9.03 -8.64
C ALA A 15 5.89 -9.34 -10.10
N GLU A 16 6.13 -8.40 -10.99
CA GLU A 16 5.91 -8.62 -12.41
C GLU A 16 6.79 -9.74 -12.95
N MET A 17 8.06 -9.76 -12.55
CA MET A 17 9.01 -10.76 -13.04
C MET A 17 8.64 -12.18 -12.63
N ILE A 18 8.07 -12.34 -11.45
CA ILE A 18 7.70 -13.67 -10.95
C ILE A 18 6.22 -13.99 -11.17
N GLY A 19 5.49 -13.13 -11.87
CA GLY A 19 4.13 -13.41 -12.27
C GLY A 19 3.07 -13.15 -11.21
N ILE A 20 3.37 -12.34 -10.21
CA ILE A 20 2.38 -11.93 -9.21
C ILE A 20 1.51 -10.84 -9.81
N HIS A 21 0.20 -11.05 -9.80
CA HIS A 21 -0.74 -10.12 -10.40
C HIS A 21 -1.50 -9.27 -9.39
N ILE A 22 -1.40 -9.60 -8.11
CA ILE A 22 -2.11 -8.87 -7.05
C ILE A 22 -1.11 -8.48 -5.97
N VAL A 23 -1.10 -7.19 -5.63
CA VAL A 23 -0.24 -6.66 -4.57
C VAL A 23 -1.12 -5.99 -3.52
N HIS A 24 -0.95 -6.38 -2.27
CA HIS A 24 -1.68 -5.81 -1.15
C HIS A 24 -0.74 -5.02 -0.25
N LEU A 25 -1.24 -3.93 0.32
CA LEU A 25 -0.48 -3.19 1.32
C LEU A 25 -1.42 -2.57 2.34
N GLU A 26 -0.85 -2.15 3.46
CA GLU A 26 -1.57 -1.41 4.49
C GLU A 26 -0.89 -0.06 4.66
N VAL A 27 -1.70 0.96 4.87
CA VAL A 27 -1.20 2.32 5.08
C VAL A 27 -2.01 2.96 6.21
N ARG A 28 -1.37 3.80 7.01
CA ARG A 28 -2.07 4.49 8.10
C ARG A 28 -3.16 5.38 7.52
N GLU A 29 -4.33 5.34 8.12
CA GLU A 29 -5.46 6.13 7.67
C GLU A 29 -5.12 7.62 7.62
N GLY A 30 -4.34 8.10 8.58
CA GLY A 30 -3.94 9.50 8.63
C GLY A 30 -2.81 9.88 7.67
N ASN A 31 -2.23 8.92 6.97
CA ASN A 31 -1.12 9.20 6.06
C ASN A 31 -1.64 9.47 4.65
N GLY A 32 -2.21 10.66 4.47
CA GLY A 32 -2.78 11.05 3.18
C GLY A 32 -1.78 11.09 2.04
N THR A 33 -0.53 11.44 2.34
CA THR A 33 0.52 11.49 1.33
C THR A 33 0.80 10.12 0.76
N ALA A 34 0.94 9.12 1.62
CA ALA A 34 1.18 7.75 1.17
C ALA A 34 -0.02 7.21 0.41
N ARG A 35 -1.24 7.49 0.89
CA ARG A 35 -2.45 7.05 0.21
C ARG A 35 -2.52 7.60 -1.21
N ARG A 36 -2.20 8.88 -1.39
CA ARG A 36 -2.18 9.49 -2.71
C ARG A 36 -1.14 8.85 -3.61
N LEU A 37 0.03 8.58 -3.07
CA LEU A 37 1.09 7.93 -3.83
C LEU A 37 0.63 6.57 -4.35
N TYR A 38 0.05 5.76 -3.49
CA TYR A 38 -0.40 4.43 -3.87
C TYR A 38 -1.54 4.50 -4.88
N GLU A 39 -2.46 5.44 -4.71
CA GLU A 39 -3.53 5.63 -5.68
C GLU A 39 -2.99 5.98 -7.06
N ARG A 40 -1.95 6.81 -7.10
CA ARG A 40 -1.30 7.18 -8.36
C ARG A 40 -0.61 5.98 -9.01
N LEU A 41 -0.15 5.04 -8.21
CA LEU A 41 0.47 3.82 -8.71
C LEU A 41 -0.57 2.78 -9.15
N GLY A 42 -1.84 3.04 -8.95
CA GLY A 42 -2.90 2.14 -9.36
C GLY A 42 -3.51 1.32 -8.26
N PHE A 43 -3.14 1.57 -7.01
CA PHE A 43 -3.74 0.89 -5.87
C PHE A 43 -5.13 1.44 -5.60
N LYS A 44 -6.02 0.58 -5.19
CA LYS A 44 -7.38 0.95 -4.80
C LYS A 44 -7.63 0.54 -3.36
N GLU A 45 -8.40 1.37 -2.66
CA GLU A 45 -8.77 1.09 -1.30
C GLU A 45 -9.71 -0.11 -1.27
N ASP A 46 -9.32 -1.15 -0.54
CA ASP A 46 -10.03 -2.41 -0.51
C ASP A 46 -10.71 -2.66 0.82
N GLY A 47 -10.21 -2.07 1.89
CA GLY A 47 -10.80 -2.26 3.19
C GLY A 47 -10.15 -1.41 4.25
N LEU A 48 -10.59 -1.60 5.48
CA LEU A 48 -10.08 -0.84 6.61
C LEU A 48 -9.93 -1.78 7.80
N ARG A 49 -8.77 -1.75 8.44
CA ARG A 49 -8.55 -2.47 9.70
C ARG A 49 -8.56 -1.47 10.85
N LYS A 50 -9.53 -1.60 11.73
CA LYS A 50 -9.63 -0.73 12.88
C LYS A 50 -8.59 -1.11 13.92
N ASN A 51 -7.98 -0.10 14.53
CA ASN A 51 -7.00 -0.27 15.60
C ASN A 51 -5.82 -1.15 15.20
N TYR A 52 -5.41 -1.08 13.95
CA TYR A 52 -4.31 -1.89 13.44
C TYR A 52 -2.98 -1.45 14.06
N TYR A 53 -2.76 -0.15 14.17
CA TYR A 53 -1.58 0.40 14.83
C TYR A 53 -1.91 0.70 16.28
N THR A 54 -0.98 0.48 17.18
CA THR A 54 -1.29 0.53 18.60
C THR A 54 -0.70 1.71 19.37
N ASP A 55 0.25 2.42 18.84
CA ASP A 55 0.88 3.50 19.60
C ASP A 55 1.30 4.65 18.68
N PRO A 56 0.44 5.61 18.40
CA PRO A 56 -0.96 5.71 18.84
C PRO A 56 -1.87 4.74 18.10
N THR A 57 -3.05 4.52 18.67
CA THR A 57 -4.04 3.69 18.01
C THR A 57 -4.52 4.36 16.73
N GLU A 58 -4.41 3.66 15.64
CA GLU A 58 -4.81 4.19 14.34
C GLU A 58 -5.26 3.08 13.42
N ASN A 59 -6.20 3.40 12.55
CA ASN A 59 -6.70 2.43 11.59
C ASN A 59 -5.73 2.30 10.41
N ALA A 60 -5.73 1.14 9.79
CA ALA A 60 -4.98 0.91 8.57
C ALA A 60 -5.94 0.80 7.40
N VAL A 61 -5.59 1.47 6.31
CA VAL A 61 -6.33 1.35 5.07
C VAL A 61 -5.66 0.26 4.23
N LEU A 62 -6.45 -0.71 3.83
CA LEU A 62 -5.95 -1.81 2.98
C LEU A 62 -6.10 -1.39 1.53
N MET A 63 -5.00 -1.48 0.81
CA MET A 63 -4.99 -1.12 -0.61
C MET A 63 -4.50 -2.29 -1.44
N THR A 64 -5.06 -2.42 -2.61
CA THR A 64 -4.76 -3.53 -3.51
C THR A 64 -4.55 -3.01 -4.92
N LYS A 65 -3.54 -3.54 -5.58
CA LYS A 65 -3.30 -3.28 -6.99
C LYS A 65 -3.33 -4.59 -7.74
N MET A 66 -4.15 -4.64 -8.77
CA MET A 66 -4.15 -5.78 -9.69
C MET A 66 -3.32 -5.40 -10.90
N GLN A 67 -2.33 -6.23 -11.21
CA GLN A 67 -1.50 -6.04 -12.39
C GLN A 67 -1.96 -7.01 -13.46
N GLU A 68 -2.14 -6.50 -14.65
CA GLU A 68 -2.49 -7.33 -15.80
C GLU A 68 -1.28 -7.65 -16.65
#